data_83bb89778069fb8be677ff0f260f99b3
#
_entry.id   83bb89778069fb8be677ff0f260f99b3
#
_cell.length_a   1.000
_cell.length_b   1.000
_cell.length_c   1.000
_cell.angle_alpha   90.00
_cell.angle_beta   90.00
_cell.angle_gamma   90.00
#
_symmetry.space_group_name_H-M   'P 1'
#
loop_
_entity.id
_entity.type
_entity.pdbx_description
1 polymer ?
#
loop_
_entity_poly.entity_id
_entity_poly.type
_entity_poly.pdbx_seq_one_letter_code
_entity_poly.pdbx_strand_id
1 'polypeptide(L)' 'KLNCLIQKGNKASECLAEKLGFMFREEMDLDGKCMKRYTISKSGA' A
#
# COMPACT_ATOMS: atom_id res chain seq x y z
N LYS A 1 -8.06 -9.40 5.71
CA LYS A 1 -7.01 -9.01 4.80
C LYS A 1 -7.43 -7.82 3.97
N LEU A 2 -6.69 -6.74 4.08
CA LEU A 2 -7.03 -5.51 3.39
C LEU A 2 -5.96 -5.15 2.38
N ASN A 3 -6.40 -4.54 1.29
CA ASN A 3 -5.50 -4.06 0.26
C ASN A 3 -5.60 -2.55 0.17
N CYS A 4 -4.48 -1.93 -0.13
CA CYS A 4 -4.44 -0.49 -0.27
C CYS A 4 -3.55 -0.15 -1.47
N LEU A 5 -4.04 0.71 -2.34
CA LEU A 5 -3.26 1.18 -3.47
C LEU A 5 -2.82 2.60 -3.20
N ILE A 6 -1.52 2.83 -3.31
CA ILE A 6 -0.93 4.13 -3.03
C ILE A 6 -0.14 4.56 -4.26
N GLN A 7 -0.37 5.77 -4.73
CA GLN A 7 0.34 6.28 -5.87
C GLN A 7 1.81 6.49 -5.51
N LYS A 8 2.69 6.10 -6.41
CA LYS A 8 4.12 6.30 -6.20
C LYS A 8 4.40 7.79 -6.01
N GLY A 9 5.21 8.09 -5.02
CA GLY A 9 5.52 9.47 -4.72
C GLY A 9 4.66 10.07 -3.62
N ASN A 10 3.60 9.40 -3.24
CA ASN A 10 2.75 9.87 -2.16
C ASN A 10 3.32 9.39 -0.83
N LYS A 11 4.39 10.03 -0.41
CA LYS A 11 5.12 9.57 0.76
C LYS A 11 4.30 9.63 2.04
N ALA A 12 3.41 10.58 2.13
CA ALA A 12 2.58 10.68 3.33
C ALA A 12 1.72 9.44 3.49
N SER A 13 1.11 8.98 2.39
CA SER A 13 0.29 7.78 2.45
C SER A 13 1.14 6.53 2.67
N GLU A 14 2.33 6.50 2.07
CA GLU A 14 3.20 5.35 2.27
C GLU A 14 3.62 5.24 3.73
N CYS A 15 3.98 6.36 4.33
CA CYS A 15 4.35 6.35 5.75
C CYS A 15 3.17 5.94 6.61
N LEU A 16 2.00 6.44 6.30
CA LEU A 16 0.81 6.11 7.08
C LEU A 16 0.52 4.62 6.98
N ALA A 17 0.62 4.06 5.78
CA ALA A 17 0.37 2.64 5.60
C ALA A 17 1.34 1.81 6.43
N GLU A 18 2.60 2.19 6.41
CA GLU A 18 3.59 1.46 7.18
C GLU A 18 3.32 1.55 8.68
N LYS A 19 2.90 2.71 9.15
CA LYS A 19 2.57 2.88 10.56
C LYS A 19 1.40 2.01 10.96
N LEU A 20 0.48 1.79 10.05
CA LEU A 20 -0.69 0.95 10.32
C LEU A 20 -0.38 -0.53 10.22
N GLY A 21 0.80 -0.88 9.74
CA GLY A 21 1.18 -2.28 9.64
C GLY A 21 1.05 -2.86 8.25
N PHE A 22 0.75 -2.05 7.26
CA PHE A 22 0.68 -2.54 5.89
C PHE A 22 2.08 -2.84 5.38
N MET A 23 2.16 -3.82 4.50
CA MET A 23 3.43 -4.22 3.90
C MET A 23 3.35 -4.03 2.39
N PHE A 24 4.43 -3.57 1.82
CA PHE A 24 4.53 -3.41 0.38
C PHE A 24 4.51 -4.79 -0.28
N ARG A 25 3.72 -4.93 -1.33
CA ARG A 25 3.62 -6.21 -2.04
C ARG A 25 4.16 -6.11 -3.46
N GLU A 26 3.69 -5.14 -4.22
CA GLU A 26 4.12 -5.04 -5.61
C GLU A 26 3.81 -3.66 -6.17
N GLU A 27 4.48 -3.34 -7.25
CA GLU A 27 4.17 -2.14 -8.02
C GLU A 27 3.41 -2.53 -9.27
N MET A 28 2.53 -1.64 -9.69
CA MET A 28 1.78 -1.86 -10.93
C MET A 28 1.51 -0.54 -11.60
N ASP A 29 1.34 -0.59 -12.93
CA ASP A 29 0.97 0.59 -13.69
C ASP A 29 -0.52 0.53 -13.95
N LEU A 30 -1.21 1.55 -13.48
CA LEU A 30 -2.64 1.67 -13.71
C LEU A 30 -2.88 2.99 -14.40
N ASP A 31 -3.38 2.89 -15.64
CA ASP A 31 -3.77 4.10 -16.37
C ASP A 31 -2.63 5.10 -16.46
N GLY A 32 -1.43 4.61 -16.70
CA GLY A 32 -0.27 5.47 -16.84
C GLY A 32 0.31 5.97 -15.54
N LYS A 33 -0.18 5.47 -14.42
CA LYS A 33 0.30 5.86 -13.11
C LYS A 33 0.91 4.68 -12.40
N CYS A 34 2.02 4.93 -11.75
CA CYS A 34 2.69 3.91 -10.96
C CYS A 34 2.02 3.82 -9.60
N MET A 35 1.47 2.67 -9.31
CA MET A 35 0.80 2.45 -8.04
C MET A 35 1.52 1.35 -7.28
N LYS A 36 1.51 1.48 -5.96
CA LYS A 36 2.07 0.46 -5.08
C LYS A 36 0.96 -0.20 -4.31
N ARG A 37 0.98 -1.52 -4.29
CA ARG A 37 -0.02 -2.27 -3.57
C ARG A 37 0.53 -2.69 -2.22
N TYR A 38 -0.19 -2.33 -1.17
CA TYR A 38 0.14 -2.72 0.18
C TYR A 38 -0.96 -3.61 0.72
N THR A 39 -0.61 -4.54 1.57
CA THR A 39 -1.60 -5.39 2.21
C THR A 39 -1.31 -5.48 3.70
N ILE A 40 -2.35 -5.74 4.45
CA ILE A 40 -2.21 -6.01 5.86
C ILE A 40 -2.96 -7.29 6.17
N SER A 41 -2.32 -8.15 6.89
CA SER A 41 -2.93 -9.40 7.31
C SER A 41 -3.09 -9.31 8.81
N LYS A 42 -4.21 -8.79 9.23
CA LYS A 42 -4.48 -8.68 10.63
C LYS A 42 -5.19 -9.92 11.07
N SER A 43 -4.47 -10.80 11.68
CA SER A 43 -5.09 -11.98 12.22
C SER A 43 -5.83 -11.54 13.45
N GLY A 44 -7.09 -11.49 13.33
CA GLY A 44 -8.01 -11.01 14.31
C GLY A 44 -7.66 -11.17 15.75
N ALA A 45 -6.61 -11.16 16.02
CA ALA A 45 -6.22 -11.29 17.42
C ALA A 45 -7.00 -10.27 18.23
#